data_b36873551eac1c2ab2fdbccfc1fd144c
#
_entry.id   b36873551eac1c2ab2fdbccfc1fd144c
#
_cell.length_a   1.000
_cell.length_b   1.000
_cell.length_c   1.000
_cell.angle_alpha   90.00
_cell.angle_beta   90.00
_cell.angle_gamma   90.00
#
_symmetry.space_group_name_H-M   'P 1'
#
loop_
_entity.id
_entity.type
_entity.pdbx_description
1 polymer ?
#
loop_
_entity_poly.entity_id
_entity_poly.type
_entity_poly.pdbx_seq_one_letter_code
_entity_poly.pdbx_strand_id
1 'polypeptide(L)'
;MDRLRQDLIDLMLIPGLSGHETRVAAAIRASLAAIGVPTRTDRLGNVVASFAGVTDALGTAAPAVMVFAHMDQLGFVVRKIEADGLLRVERLGGLAERAMAAQAVLVCGRDGDLPGVIMTKAHHATTPDEKSVSYTHLTLPTNREV
;
A
#
# COMPACT_ATOMS: atom_id res chain seq x y z
N MET A 1 -12.36 -22.37 -1.91
CA MET A 1 -11.36 -21.40 -2.41
C MET A 1 -10.04 -21.77 -1.75
N ASP A 2 -8.94 -21.81 -2.49
CA ASP A 2 -7.63 -22.16 -1.92
C ASP A 2 -7.26 -21.10 -0.88
N ARG A 3 -6.82 -21.54 0.31
CA ARG A 3 -6.44 -20.65 1.43
C ARG A 3 -5.37 -19.64 1.01
N LEU A 4 -4.36 -20.10 0.26
CA LEU A 4 -3.29 -19.24 -0.24
C LEU A 4 -3.83 -18.08 -1.09
N ARG A 5 -4.81 -18.35 -1.94
CA ARG A 5 -5.46 -17.32 -2.77
C ARG A 5 -6.19 -16.29 -1.90
N GLN A 6 -6.89 -16.76 -0.86
CA GLN A 6 -7.59 -15.84 0.05
C GLN A 6 -6.62 -14.98 0.85
N ASP A 7 -5.59 -15.60 1.42
CA ASP A 7 -4.54 -14.86 2.17
C ASP A 7 -3.87 -13.79 1.29
N LEU A 8 -3.61 -14.10 0.02
CA LEU A 8 -3.05 -13.13 -0.94
C LEU A 8 -4.01 -11.96 -1.19
N ILE A 9 -5.29 -12.25 -1.46
CA ILE A 9 -6.31 -11.22 -1.70
C ILE A 9 -6.44 -10.33 -0.46
N ASP A 10 -6.53 -10.92 0.72
CA ASP A 10 -6.69 -10.19 1.99
C ASP A 10 -5.50 -9.24 2.23
N LEU A 11 -4.27 -9.69 1.98
CA LEU A 11 -3.08 -8.85 2.09
C LEU A 11 -3.06 -7.73 1.03
N MET A 12 -3.45 -8.02 -0.21
CA MET A 12 -3.49 -7.02 -1.30
C MET A 12 -4.53 -5.91 -1.08
N LEU A 13 -5.56 -6.17 -0.29
CA LEU A 13 -6.60 -5.19 0.03
C LEU A 13 -6.23 -4.25 1.19
N ILE A 14 -5.13 -4.54 1.91
CA ILE A 14 -4.66 -3.68 3.00
C ILE A 14 -3.82 -2.53 2.42
N PRO A 15 -4.15 -1.27 2.70
CA PRO A 15 -3.34 -0.14 2.25
C PRO A 15 -1.90 -0.23 2.78
N GLY A 16 -0.93 -0.19 1.87
CA GLY A 16 0.49 -0.34 2.18
C GLY A 16 1.37 0.40 1.17
N LEU A 17 1.30 1.73 1.12
CA LEU A 17 2.17 2.54 0.28
C LEU A 17 3.62 2.47 0.79
N SER A 18 4.61 2.56 -0.10
CA SER A 18 6.04 2.61 0.26
C SER A 18 6.31 3.64 1.37
N GLY A 19 6.92 3.19 2.47
CA GLY A 19 7.13 3.98 3.69
C GLY A 19 5.91 4.05 4.63
N HIS A 20 4.79 3.43 4.28
CA HIS A 20 3.54 3.41 5.05
C HIS A 20 2.95 1.99 5.16
N GLU A 21 3.79 0.95 5.23
CA GLU A 21 3.42 -0.46 5.23
C GLU A 21 2.95 -0.98 6.59
N THR A 22 2.78 -0.11 7.58
CA THR A 22 2.47 -0.49 8.98
C THR A 22 1.25 -1.41 9.10
N ARG A 23 0.21 -1.17 8.29
CA ARG A 23 -1.03 -1.98 8.32
C ARG A 23 -0.79 -3.38 7.77
N VAL A 24 -0.05 -3.49 6.66
CA VAL A 24 0.34 -4.79 6.06
C VAL A 24 1.24 -5.55 7.02
N ALA A 25 2.25 -4.89 7.58
CA ALA A 25 3.14 -5.48 8.57
C ALA A 25 2.39 -6.00 9.80
N ALA A 26 1.36 -5.27 10.28
CA ALA A 26 0.52 -5.71 11.38
C ALA A 26 -0.29 -6.98 11.04
N ALA A 27 -0.87 -7.05 9.84
CA ALA A 27 -1.61 -8.21 9.37
C ALA A 27 -0.71 -9.44 9.25
N ILE A 28 0.49 -9.28 8.68
CA ILE A 28 1.48 -10.36 8.56
C ILE A 28 1.89 -10.87 9.94
N ARG A 29 2.18 -9.98 10.89
CA ARG A 29 2.51 -10.39 12.27
C ARG A 29 1.37 -11.14 12.93
N ALA A 30 0.14 -10.68 12.75
CA ALA A 30 -1.04 -11.36 13.30
C ALA A 30 -1.21 -12.76 12.71
N SER A 31 -1.04 -12.92 11.40
CA SER A 31 -1.14 -14.23 10.73
C SER A 31 -0.05 -15.19 11.20
N LEU A 32 1.19 -14.72 11.38
CA LEU A 32 2.29 -15.55 11.87
C LEU A 32 2.11 -15.90 13.36
N ALA A 33 1.62 -14.97 14.17
CA ALA A 33 1.30 -15.24 15.57
C ALA A 33 0.20 -16.30 15.73
N ALA A 34 -0.81 -16.29 14.85
CA ALA A 34 -1.89 -17.28 14.86
C ALA A 34 -1.42 -18.72 14.64
N ILE A 35 -0.26 -18.91 14.02
CA ILE A 35 0.38 -20.22 13.82
C ILE A 35 1.58 -20.44 14.77
N GLY A 36 1.72 -19.61 15.81
CA GLY A 36 2.76 -19.75 16.84
C GLY A 36 4.17 -19.34 16.40
N VAL A 37 4.31 -18.59 15.29
CA VAL A 37 5.61 -18.14 14.78
C VAL A 37 5.94 -16.75 15.34
N PRO A 38 7.00 -16.60 16.16
CA PRO A 38 7.42 -15.31 16.67
C PRO A 38 8.00 -14.42 15.56
N THR A 39 7.71 -13.14 15.65
CA THR A 39 8.20 -12.14 14.68
C THR A 39 8.94 -11.03 15.38
N ARG A 40 9.88 -10.40 14.69
CA ARG A 40 10.48 -9.13 15.07
C ARG A 40 10.32 -8.12 13.93
N THR A 41 10.29 -6.85 14.27
CA THR A 41 10.33 -5.77 13.28
C THR A 41 11.67 -5.05 13.44
N ASP A 42 12.37 -4.82 12.34
CA ASP A 42 13.61 -4.06 12.34
C ASP A 42 13.38 -2.55 12.23
N ARG A 43 14.45 -1.75 12.16
CA ARG A 43 14.39 -0.28 12.10
C ARG A 43 13.81 0.25 10.79
N LEU A 44 13.81 -0.55 9.74
CA LEU A 44 13.25 -0.20 8.42
C LEU A 44 11.78 -0.63 8.28
N GLY A 45 11.22 -1.28 9.31
CA GLY A 45 9.85 -1.78 9.28
C GLY A 45 9.72 -3.21 8.74
N ASN A 46 10.81 -3.88 8.37
CA ASN A 46 10.74 -5.26 7.88
C ASN A 46 10.24 -6.20 8.98
N VAL A 47 9.28 -7.05 8.64
CA VAL A 47 8.82 -8.14 9.50
C VAL A 47 9.67 -9.37 9.25
N VAL A 48 10.36 -9.83 10.27
CA VAL A 48 11.24 -10.99 10.21
C VAL A 48 10.69 -12.10 11.09
N ALA A 49 10.48 -13.27 10.50
CA ALA A 49 10.10 -14.49 11.19
C ALA A 49 11.22 -15.55 11.03
N SER A 50 11.42 -16.35 12.03
CA SER A 50 12.39 -17.46 11.99
C SER A 50 11.67 -18.76 12.32
N PHE A 51 11.81 -19.73 11.43
CA PHE A 51 11.30 -21.07 11.63
C PHE A 51 12.44 -21.96 12.11
N ALA A 52 12.17 -22.85 13.06
CA ALA A 52 13.16 -23.83 13.49
C ALA A 52 13.53 -24.72 12.29
N GLY A 53 14.81 -24.82 12.03
CA GLY A 53 15.33 -25.75 11.03
C GLY A 53 15.26 -27.20 11.51
N VAL A 54 15.29 -28.13 10.55
CA VAL A 54 15.48 -29.54 10.82
C VAL A 54 16.99 -29.81 10.92
N THR A 55 17.42 -30.44 12.00
CA THR A 55 18.77 -30.96 12.10
C THR A 55 18.80 -32.35 11.49
N ASP A 56 19.92 -32.72 10.84
CA ASP A 56 20.14 -34.09 10.38
C ASP A 56 20.33 -35.06 11.56
N ALA A 57 20.43 -36.35 11.27
CA ALA A 57 20.61 -37.40 12.25
C ALA A 57 21.94 -37.26 13.05
N LEU A 58 22.86 -36.41 12.59
CA LEU A 58 24.15 -36.13 13.26
C LEU A 58 24.11 -34.81 14.04
N GLY A 59 22.96 -34.15 14.14
CA GLY A 59 22.81 -32.89 14.86
C GLY A 59 23.38 -31.67 14.09
N THR A 60 23.72 -31.83 12.81
CA THR A 60 24.21 -30.74 11.97
C THR A 60 23.06 -29.85 11.56
N ALA A 61 23.18 -28.54 11.77
CA ALA A 61 22.16 -27.58 11.33
C ALA A 61 22.04 -27.59 9.80
N ALA A 62 20.84 -27.72 9.28
CA ALA A 62 20.59 -27.53 7.87
C ALA A 62 20.99 -26.12 7.42
N PRO A 63 21.41 -25.92 6.15
CA PRO A 63 21.73 -24.62 5.64
C PRO A 63 20.54 -23.68 5.79
N ALA A 64 20.77 -22.47 6.30
CA ALA A 64 19.73 -21.45 6.46
C ALA A 64 19.26 -20.97 5.08
N VAL A 65 17.97 -21.03 4.84
CA VAL A 65 17.34 -20.46 3.65
C VAL A 65 16.58 -19.20 4.07
N MET A 66 16.80 -18.10 3.36
CA MET A 66 16.04 -16.86 3.55
C MET A 66 15.08 -16.67 2.39
N VAL A 67 13.79 -16.53 2.72
CA VAL A 67 12.73 -16.14 1.77
C VAL A 67 12.32 -14.72 2.08
N PHE A 68 12.21 -13.87 1.08
CA PHE A 68 11.81 -12.48 1.25
C PHE A 68 10.84 -12.05 0.17
N ALA A 69 9.96 -11.10 0.53
CA ALA A 69 9.02 -10.45 -0.37
C ALA A 69 8.80 -9.01 0.11
N HIS A 70 8.43 -8.11 -0.80
CA HIS A 70 8.07 -6.74 -0.43
C HIS A 70 6.62 -6.68 0.07
N MET A 71 6.32 -5.67 0.90
CA MET A 71 4.99 -5.42 1.47
C MET A 71 4.30 -4.21 0.84
N ASP A 72 5.05 -3.36 0.15
CA ASP A 72 4.53 -2.11 -0.40
C ASP A 72 3.72 -2.31 -1.68
N GLN A 73 2.84 -1.35 -1.91
CA GLN A 73 1.98 -1.26 -3.08
C GLN A 73 2.22 0.06 -3.79
N LEU A 74 1.82 0.12 -5.06
CA LEU A 74 1.72 1.35 -5.83
C LEU A 74 0.65 2.27 -5.23
N GLY A 75 0.85 3.58 -5.33
CA GLY A 75 -0.17 4.51 -4.88
C GLY A 75 0.29 5.97 -4.96
N PHE A 76 -0.23 6.78 -4.04
CA PHE A 76 -0.03 8.22 -4.05
C PHE A 76 0.28 8.74 -2.67
N VAL A 77 1.12 9.76 -2.60
CA VAL A 77 1.32 10.56 -1.39
C VAL A 77 0.70 11.94 -1.56
N VAL A 78 -0.02 12.41 -0.54
CA VAL A 78 -0.60 13.75 -0.54
C VAL A 78 0.52 14.78 -0.37
N ARG A 79 0.68 15.65 -1.37
CA ARG A 79 1.66 16.75 -1.38
C ARG A 79 1.08 18.03 -0.81
N LYS A 80 -0.20 18.27 -1.05
CA LYS A 80 -0.87 19.50 -0.65
C LYS A 80 -2.39 19.29 -0.58
N ILE A 81 -3.00 19.98 0.36
CA ILE A 81 -4.46 20.16 0.43
C ILE A 81 -4.73 21.58 -0.07
N GLU A 82 -5.48 21.71 -1.16
CA GLU A 82 -5.83 22.99 -1.75
C GLU A 82 -6.97 23.66 -0.95
N ALA A 83 -7.16 24.96 -1.14
CA ALA A 83 -8.15 25.76 -0.40
C ALA A 83 -9.61 25.33 -0.70
N ASP A 84 -9.85 24.71 -1.85
CA ASP A 84 -11.13 24.16 -2.27
C ASP A 84 -11.36 22.71 -1.81
N GLY A 85 -10.43 22.15 -1.04
CA GLY A 85 -10.50 20.80 -0.51
C GLY A 85 -9.95 19.72 -1.44
N LEU A 86 -9.46 20.07 -2.63
CA LEU A 86 -8.79 19.12 -3.50
C LEU A 86 -7.44 18.68 -2.92
N LEU A 87 -7.11 17.41 -3.11
CA LEU A 87 -5.81 16.89 -2.74
C LEU A 87 -4.91 16.84 -3.96
N ARG A 88 -3.76 17.49 -3.88
CA ARG A 88 -2.68 17.31 -4.85
C ARG A 88 -1.81 16.15 -4.41
N VAL A 89 -1.67 15.16 -5.28
CA VAL A 89 -0.96 13.94 -4.97
C VAL A 89 0.21 13.70 -5.92
N GLU A 90 1.22 12.99 -5.43
CA GLU A 90 2.35 12.50 -6.20
C GLU A 90 2.34 10.98 -6.24
N ARG A 91 2.69 10.41 -7.38
CA ARG A 91 2.74 8.95 -7.57
C ARG A 91 3.95 8.36 -6.85
N LEU A 92 3.73 7.22 -6.22
CA LEU A 92 4.80 6.32 -5.79
C LEU A 92 4.66 4.99 -6.55
N GLY A 93 5.70 4.67 -7.32
CA GLY A 93 5.73 3.49 -8.18
C GLY A 93 5.24 3.73 -9.62
N GLY A 94 5.28 2.68 -10.41
CA GLY A 94 5.05 2.71 -11.85
C GLY A 94 3.56 2.69 -12.25
N LEU A 95 2.81 3.74 -11.91
CA LEU A 95 1.41 3.88 -12.33
C LEU A 95 1.32 4.54 -13.71
N ALA A 96 0.62 3.89 -14.64
CA ALA A 96 0.36 4.47 -15.96
C ALA A 96 -0.66 5.61 -15.87
N GLU A 97 -0.30 6.80 -16.33
CA GLU A 97 -1.14 8.00 -16.24
C GLU A 97 -2.53 7.83 -16.85
N ARG A 98 -2.59 7.18 -18.01
CA ARG A 98 -3.85 6.94 -18.72
C ARG A 98 -4.83 6.04 -17.96
N ALA A 99 -4.32 5.24 -17.02
CA ALA A 99 -5.13 4.33 -16.20
C ALA A 99 -5.68 5.00 -14.94
N MET A 100 -5.22 6.21 -14.60
CA MET A 100 -5.55 6.85 -13.32
C MET A 100 -6.86 7.64 -13.36
N ALA A 101 -7.25 8.16 -14.52
CA ALA A 101 -8.44 8.99 -14.64
C ALA A 101 -9.71 8.27 -14.14
N ALA A 102 -10.47 8.94 -13.28
CA ALA A 102 -11.71 8.45 -12.68
C ALA A 102 -11.57 7.18 -11.82
N GLN A 103 -10.35 6.81 -11.44
CA GLN A 103 -10.15 5.68 -10.52
C GLN A 103 -10.57 6.04 -9.10
N ALA A 104 -11.29 5.11 -8.46
CA ALA A 104 -11.56 5.18 -7.05
C ALA A 104 -10.28 4.89 -6.25
N VAL A 105 -10.06 5.65 -5.19
CA VAL A 105 -8.91 5.49 -4.30
C VAL A 105 -9.36 5.58 -2.85
N LEU A 106 -8.52 5.06 -1.95
CA LEU A 106 -8.68 5.19 -0.52
C LEU A 106 -7.66 6.21 -0.01
N VAL A 107 -8.14 7.27 0.61
CA VAL A 107 -7.31 8.27 1.28
C VAL A 107 -7.17 7.88 2.74
N CYS A 108 -5.98 7.46 3.14
CA CYS A 108 -5.70 7.04 4.51
C CYS A 108 -5.50 8.26 5.40
N GLY A 109 -6.53 8.63 6.17
CA GLY A 109 -6.52 9.76 7.09
C GLY A 109 -6.17 9.37 8.53
N ARG A 110 -5.93 10.39 9.35
CA ARG A 110 -5.67 10.20 10.79
C ARG A 110 -6.89 9.65 11.52
N ASP A 111 -8.05 10.19 11.22
CA ASP A 111 -9.31 9.91 11.92
C ASP A 111 -10.15 8.84 11.21
N GLY A 112 -9.64 8.30 10.13
CA GLY A 112 -10.25 7.25 9.33
C GLY A 112 -9.93 7.38 7.85
N ASP A 113 -10.23 6.32 7.13
CA ASP A 113 -10.02 6.26 5.69
C ASP A 113 -11.23 6.86 4.96
N LEU A 114 -10.97 7.64 3.92
CA LEU A 114 -11.99 8.32 3.12
C LEU A 114 -11.93 7.82 1.67
N PRO A 115 -13.07 7.55 1.03
CA PRO A 115 -13.08 7.28 -0.40
C PRO A 115 -12.76 8.55 -1.17
N GLY A 116 -12.05 8.41 -2.29
CA GLY A 116 -11.73 9.51 -3.18
C GLY A 116 -11.78 9.07 -4.64
N VAL A 117 -11.74 10.04 -5.56
CA VAL A 117 -11.68 9.80 -7.00
C VAL A 117 -10.57 10.65 -7.61
N ILE A 118 -9.78 10.03 -8.46
CA ILE A 118 -8.75 10.75 -9.21
C ILE A 118 -9.41 11.58 -10.30
N MET A 119 -9.25 12.90 -10.19
CA MET A 119 -9.72 13.85 -11.20
C MET A 119 -8.61 14.15 -12.20
N THR A 120 -9.01 14.30 -13.46
CA THR A 120 -8.19 14.92 -14.51
C THR A 120 -8.94 16.11 -15.09
N LYS A 121 -8.20 17.16 -15.49
CA LYS A 121 -8.82 18.23 -16.26
C LYS A 121 -9.41 17.68 -17.55
N ALA A 122 -10.58 18.18 -17.91
CA ALA A 122 -11.16 17.87 -19.22
C ALA A 122 -10.19 18.26 -20.34
N HIS A 123 -10.08 17.46 -21.39
CA HIS A 123 -9.10 17.63 -22.47
C HIS A 123 -9.13 19.03 -23.11
N HIS A 124 -10.32 19.64 -23.22
CA HIS A 124 -10.50 20.99 -23.76
C HIS A 124 -10.09 22.12 -22.80
N ALA A 125 -9.92 21.81 -21.49
CA ALA A 125 -9.50 22.74 -20.45
C ALA A 125 -8.01 22.62 -20.11
N THR A 126 -7.27 21.72 -20.77
CA THR A 126 -5.82 21.53 -20.57
C THR A 126 -5.01 22.35 -21.55
N THR A 127 -4.01 23.08 -21.05
CA THR A 127 -3.03 23.77 -21.90
C THR A 127 -2.03 22.76 -22.51
N PRO A 128 -1.29 23.12 -23.59
CA PRO A 128 -0.25 22.25 -24.15
C PRO A 128 0.80 21.82 -23.14
N ASP A 129 1.18 22.71 -22.24
CA ASP A 129 2.17 22.43 -21.18
C ASP A 129 1.61 21.49 -20.10
N GLU A 130 0.33 21.61 -19.74
CA GLU A 130 -0.36 20.72 -18.82
C GLU A 130 -0.62 19.33 -19.42
N LYS A 131 -0.62 19.17 -20.72
CA LYS A 131 -0.70 17.85 -21.38
C LYS A 131 0.58 17.05 -21.22
N SER A 132 1.70 17.72 -20.99
CA SER A 132 3.00 17.08 -20.77
C SER A 132 3.30 16.80 -19.28
N VAL A 133 2.56 17.42 -18.37
CA VAL A 133 2.74 17.28 -16.92
C VAL A 133 1.46 16.75 -16.31
N SER A 134 1.49 15.50 -15.85
CA SER A 134 0.35 14.86 -15.21
C SER A 134 0.16 15.39 -13.78
N TYR A 135 -0.72 16.38 -13.64
CA TYR A 135 -1.21 16.79 -12.32
C TYR A 135 -2.40 15.90 -11.93
N THR A 136 -2.15 14.99 -11.03
CA THR A 136 -3.23 14.17 -10.49
C THR A 136 -3.87 14.90 -9.32
N HIS A 137 -5.14 15.29 -9.46
CA HIS A 137 -5.95 15.87 -8.41
C HIS A 137 -6.94 14.82 -7.89
N LEU A 138 -7.13 14.78 -6.59
CA LEU A 138 -8.01 13.86 -5.92
C LEU A 138 -9.16 14.66 -5.31
N THR A 139 -10.41 14.29 -5.62
CA THR A 139 -11.58 14.80 -4.91
C THR A 139 -11.99 13.85 -3.81
N LEU A 140 -12.26 14.39 -2.64
CA LEU A 140 -12.99 13.69 -1.60
C LEU A 140 -14.49 13.92 -1.83
N PRO A 141 -15.35 12.94 -1.56
CA PRO A 141 -16.78 13.20 -1.54
C PRO A 141 -17.04 14.25 -0.48
N THR A 142 -17.61 15.37 -0.90
CA THR A 142 -18.07 16.43 0.01
C THR A 142 -19.35 15.99 0.71
N ASN A 143 -19.27 15.12 1.67
CA ASN A 143 -20.29 15.05 2.70
C ASN A 143 -19.98 16.14 3.73
N ARG A 144 -20.40 17.35 3.42
CA ARG A 144 -20.73 18.33 4.44
C ARG A 144 -22.11 17.94 4.99
N GLU A 145 -22.11 17.01 5.91
CA GLU A 145 -23.12 17.00 6.97
C GLU A 145 -22.38 16.85 8.28
N VAL A 146 -22.50 17.87 9.05
CA VAL A 146 -22.07 18.16 10.43
C VAL A 146 -22.52 17.09 11.39
#